data_51eec7bcddd843cdec6d90e00dc817a8
#
_entry.id   51eec7bcddd843cdec6d90e00dc817a8
#
_cell.length_a   1.000
_cell.length_b   1.000
_cell.length_c   1.000
_cell.angle_alpha   90.00
_cell.angle_beta   90.00
_cell.angle_gamma   90.00
#
_symmetry.space_group_name_H-M   'P 1'
#
loop_
_entity.id
_entity.type
_entity.pdbx_description
1 polymer ?
#
loop_
_entity_poly.entity_id
_entity_poly.type
_entity_poly.pdbx_seq_one_letter_code
_entity_poly.pdbx_strand_id
1 'polypeptide(L)'
;MTYIQHYDSPLGGILLAADEIGLTGLWFEGQKYFARDLSDVRIEQETPVLAEAKRWLDIYFTGKEPDFLPPLHPTGSEFRKAVWEILLQIPYGQTTTYGEIARQLAKKQGLARMSAQAVGGAVGHNEISIIIPCHRVVGTNGSLTGYAGGIHKKGQLLELERADMRRFFLPEKGTAL
;
A
#
# COMPACT_ATOMS: atom_id res chain seq x y z
N MET A 1 -11.03 0.94 20.34
CA MET A 1 -12.19 0.52 19.50
C MET A 1 -11.83 0.61 18.04
N THR A 2 -12.29 -0.35 17.26
CA THR A 2 -12.07 -0.37 15.80
C THR A 2 -13.36 0.00 15.08
N TYR A 3 -13.25 0.93 14.14
CA TYR A 3 -14.35 1.40 13.31
C TYR A 3 -14.09 1.00 11.87
N ILE A 4 -15.12 0.59 11.15
CA ILE A 4 -15.00 0.18 9.75
C ILE A 4 -16.00 0.92 8.87
N GLN A 5 -15.65 1.06 7.59
CA GLN A 5 -16.52 1.56 6.53
C GLN A 5 -16.17 0.85 5.23
N HIS A 6 -17.17 0.63 4.41
CA HIS A 6 -16.98 0.12 3.05
C HIS A 6 -16.89 1.29 2.08
N TYR A 7 -16.10 1.11 1.02
CA TYR A 7 -15.91 2.12 -0.02
C TYR A 7 -15.92 1.44 -1.38
N ASP A 8 -16.75 1.92 -2.29
CA ASP A 8 -16.83 1.41 -3.65
C ASP A 8 -15.89 2.20 -4.56
N SER A 9 -14.80 1.56 -4.99
CA SER A 9 -13.86 2.19 -5.91
C SER A 9 -14.06 1.69 -7.34
N PRO A 10 -13.50 2.42 -8.35
CA PRO A 10 -13.51 1.92 -9.72
C PRO A 10 -12.79 0.58 -9.92
N LEU A 11 -11.94 0.20 -8.98
CA LEU A 11 -11.18 -1.06 -9.01
C LEU A 11 -11.79 -2.15 -8.13
N GLY A 12 -12.96 -1.91 -7.55
CA GLY A 12 -13.64 -2.86 -6.69
C GLY A 12 -13.86 -2.33 -5.28
N GLY A 13 -14.52 -3.14 -4.45
CA GLY A 13 -14.83 -2.77 -3.08
C GLY A 13 -13.58 -2.68 -2.20
N ILE A 14 -13.61 -1.75 -1.27
CA ILE A 14 -12.53 -1.51 -0.30
C ILE A 14 -13.14 -1.52 1.09
N LEU A 15 -12.45 -2.17 2.04
CA LEU A 15 -12.76 -2.07 3.45
C LEU A 15 -11.77 -1.13 4.11
N LEU A 16 -12.27 -0.13 4.83
CA LEU A 16 -11.48 0.82 5.61
C LEU A 16 -11.65 0.51 7.10
N ALA A 17 -10.57 0.60 7.84
CA ALA A 17 -10.57 0.46 9.29
C ALA A 17 -9.76 1.57 9.95
N ALA A 18 -10.21 2.00 11.10
CA ALA A 18 -9.53 3.04 11.90
C ALA A 18 -9.78 2.82 13.39
N ASP A 19 -8.86 3.33 14.20
CA ASP A 19 -9.07 3.48 15.62
C ASP A 19 -9.19 4.97 15.95
N GLU A 20 -9.04 5.33 17.22
CA GLU A 20 -9.13 6.73 17.66
C GLU A 20 -7.91 7.56 17.23
N ILE A 21 -6.81 6.91 16.86
CA ILE A 21 -5.56 7.57 16.50
C ILE A 21 -5.50 7.84 15.01
N GLY A 22 -5.85 6.84 14.19
CA GLY A 22 -5.74 6.99 12.75
C GLY A 22 -6.23 5.77 11.99
N LEU A 23 -6.01 5.80 10.67
CA LEU A 23 -6.34 4.71 9.78
C LEU A 23 -5.43 3.52 10.07
N THR A 24 -6.02 2.34 10.26
CA THR A 24 -5.29 1.10 10.56
C THR A 24 -5.33 0.11 9.41
N GLY A 25 -6.28 0.25 8.49
CA GLY A 25 -6.40 -0.66 7.36
C GLY A 25 -7.12 -0.06 6.18
N LEU A 26 -6.69 -0.48 5.00
CA LEU A 26 -7.33 -0.23 3.72
C LEU A 26 -7.02 -1.43 2.84
N TRP A 27 -8.03 -2.25 2.58
CA TRP A 27 -7.88 -3.48 1.83
C TRP A 27 -8.86 -3.55 0.67
N PHE A 28 -8.41 -4.01 -0.48
CA PHE A 28 -9.33 -4.45 -1.53
C PHE A 28 -10.03 -5.73 -1.09
N GLU A 29 -11.31 -5.84 -1.33
CA GLU A 29 -12.04 -7.07 -1.08
C GLU A 29 -11.43 -8.20 -1.92
N GLY A 30 -11.23 -9.36 -1.28
CA GLY A 30 -10.65 -10.54 -1.93
C GLY A 30 -9.14 -10.54 -2.04
N GLN A 31 -8.43 -9.50 -1.55
CA GLN A 31 -6.98 -9.48 -1.63
C GLN A 31 -6.32 -10.50 -0.68
N LYS A 32 -5.07 -10.81 -0.97
CA LYS A 32 -4.21 -11.61 -0.08
C LYS A 32 -4.05 -10.88 1.25
N TYR A 33 -4.13 -11.60 2.35
CA TYR A 33 -4.08 -11.06 3.73
C TYR A 33 -5.22 -10.08 4.05
N PHE A 34 -6.35 -10.22 3.39
CA PHE A 34 -7.50 -9.33 3.60
C PHE A 34 -7.88 -9.27 5.08
N ALA A 35 -7.86 -8.05 5.63
CA ALA A 35 -8.29 -7.75 7.00
C ALA A 35 -7.68 -8.67 8.07
N ARG A 36 -6.45 -9.17 7.84
CA ARG A 36 -5.82 -10.20 8.66
C ARG A 36 -5.76 -9.85 10.14
N ASP A 37 -5.40 -8.62 10.47
CA ASP A 37 -5.23 -8.17 11.84
C ASP A 37 -6.41 -7.31 12.33
N LEU A 38 -7.52 -7.34 11.59
CA LEU A 38 -8.71 -6.59 11.97
C LEU A 38 -9.35 -7.22 13.21
N SER A 39 -9.63 -6.40 14.22
CA SER A 39 -10.29 -6.84 15.44
C SER A 39 -11.70 -7.38 15.14
N ASP A 40 -12.06 -8.47 15.80
CA ASP A 40 -13.43 -9.01 15.76
C ASP A 40 -14.40 -8.05 16.46
N VAL A 41 -13.92 -7.30 17.45
CA VAL A 41 -14.71 -6.28 18.14
C VAL A 41 -14.59 -4.97 17.35
N ARG A 42 -15.57 -4.71 16.51
CA ARG A 42 -15.57 -3.53 15.63
C ARG A 42 -16.98 -3.01 15.41
N ILE A 43 -17.05 -1.74 15.07
CA ILE A 43 -18.32 -1.04 14.81
C ILE A 43 -18.29 -0.48 13.39
N GLU A 44 -19.34 -0.73 12.63
CA GLU A 44 -19.51 -0.09 11.32
C GLU A 44 -20.08 1.32 11.55
N GLN A 45 -19.17 2.28 11.55
CA GLN A 45 -19.52 3.67 11.86
C GLN A 45 -18.49 4.59 11.22
N GLU A 46 -18.96 5.67 10.63
CA GLU A 46 -18.07 6.70 10.11
C GLU A 46 -17.47 7.50 11.27
N THR A 47 -16.18 7.78 11.15
CA THR A 47 -15.42 8.62 12.07
C THR A 47 -14.72 9.71 11.26
N PRO A 48 -14.19 10.78 11.88
CA PRO A 48 -13.45 11.79 11.15
C PRO A 48 -12.27 11.21 10.34
N VAL A 49 -11.57 10.23 10.89
CA VAL A 49 -10.46 9.56 10.17
C VAL A 49 -10.97 8.84 8.93
N LEU A 50 -12.06 8.07 9.07
CA LEU A 50 -12.63 7.32 7.95
C LEU A 50 -13.21 8.27 6.88
N ALA A 51 -13.82 9.37 7.30
CA ALA A 51 -14.32 10.38 6.36
C ALA A 51 -13.18 11.02 5.57
N GLU A 52 -12.05 11.32 6.22
CA GLU A 52 -10.86 11.83 5.54
C GLU A 52 -10.26 10.81 4.57
N ALA A 53 -10.22 9.55 4.96
CA ALA A 53 -9.73 8.48 4.08
C ALA A 53 -10.60 8.36 2.83
N LYS A 54 -11.92 8.42 2.97
CA LYS A 54 -12.84 8.40 1.83
C LYS A 54 -12.62 9.61 0.91
N ARG A 55 -12.46 10.79 1.48
CA ARG A 55 -12.19 12.00 0.70
C ARG A 55 -10.87 11.89 -0.06
N TRP A 56 -9.85 11.32 0.58
CA TRP A 56 -8.56 11.05 -0.06
C TRP A 56 -8.74 10.12 -1.27
N LEU A 57 -9.50 9.04 -1.09
CA LEU A 57 -9.78 8.08 -2.16
C LEU A 57 -10.61 8.70 -3.29
N ASP A 58 -11.59 9.54 -2.96
CA ASP A 58 -12.39 10.23 -3.96
C ASP A 58 -11.51 11.08 -4.89
N ILE A 59 -10.57 11.82 -4.32
CA ILE A 59 -9.63 12.64 -5.09
C ILE A 59 -8.68 11.74 -5.89
N TYR A 60 -8.10 10.73 -5.23
CA TYR A 60 -7.15 9.82 -5.86
C TYR A 60 -7.73 9.15 -7.11
N PHE A 61 -8.95 8.64 -7.02
CA PHE A 61 -9.58 7.94 -8.14
C PHE A 61 -10.07 8.86 -9.26
N THR A 62 -9.98 10.17 -9.09
CA THR A 62 -10.14 11.10 -10.22
C THR A 62 -8.86 11.24 -11.06
N GLY A 63 -7.76 10.59 -10.66
CA GLY A 63 -6.47 10.71 -11.32
C GLY A 63 -5.63 11.87 -10.83
N LYS A 64 -5.93 12.39 -9.65
CA LYS A 64 -5.19 13.48 -9.03
C LYS A 64 -4.50 13.02 -7.76
N GLU A 65 -3.32 13.58 -7.50
CA GLU A 65 -2.63 13.37 -6.24
C GLU A 65 -3.33 14.17 -5.12
N PRO A 66 -3.85 13.51 -4.08
CA PRO A 66 -4.36 14.26 -2.93
C PRO A 66 -3.24 15.06 -2.26
N ASP A 67 -3.55 16.26 -1.80
CA ASP A 67 -2.57 17.16 -1.16
C ASP A 67 -2.52 17.05 0.36
N PHE A 68 -3.11 16.00 0.90
CA PHE A 68 -3.14 15.73 2.34
C PHE A 68 -3.05 14.22 2.59
N LEU A 69 -2.76 13.84 3.83
CA LEU A 69 -2.87 12.45 4.29
C LEU A 69 -3.86 12.40 5.46
N PRO A 70 -4.75 11.42 5.51
CA PRO A 70 -5.49 11.18 6.74
C PRO A 70 -4.49 10.73 7.84
N PRO A 71 -4.82 10.87 9.11
CA PRO A 71 -3.97 10.31 10.16
C PRO A 71 -3.80 8.81 9.94
N LEU A 72 -2.56 8.32 9.97
CA LEU A 72 -2.23 6.90 9.77
C LEU A 72 -1.78 6.31 11.09
N HIS A 73 -2.25 5.10 11.37
CA HIS A 73 -1.81 4.33 12.55
C HIS A 73 -1.52 2.89 12.14
N PRO A 74 -0.51 2.66 11.27
CA PRO A 74 -0.15 1.31 10.88
C PRO A 74 0.43 0.54 12.07
N THR A 75 0.07 -0.72 12.18
CA THR A 75 0.59 -1.61 13.22
C THR A 75 1.47 -2.67 12.59
N GLY A 76 2.56 -3.01 13.25
CA GLY A 76 3.52 -3.98 12.74
C GLY A 76 4.84 -3.87 13.45
N SER A 77 5.81 -4.69 13.01
CA SER A 77 7.16 -4.66 13.55
C SER A 77 7.86 -3.35 13.20
N GLU A 78 8.91 -3.02 13.95
CA GLU A 78 9.72 -1.84 13.66
C GLU A 78 10.33 -1.90 12.26
N PHE A 79 10.73 -3.10 11.81
CA PHE A 79 11.24 -3.31 10.46
C PHE A 79 10.19 -2.96 9.41
N ARG A 80 8.97 -3.49 9.56
CA ARG A 80 7.87 -3.21 8.62
C ARG A 80 7.53 -1.73 8.58
N LYS A 81 7.44 -1.09 9.75
CA LYS A 81 7.16 0.34 9.82
C LYS A 81 8.24 1.17 9.13
N ALA A 82 9.51 0.79 9.28
CA ALA A 82 10.61 1.47 8.60
C ALA A 82 10.49 1.36 7.08
N VAL A 83 10.11 0.20 6.57
CA VAL A 83 9.86 0.01 5.15
C VAL A 83 8.68 0.89 4.69
N TRP A 84 7.58 0.87 5.43
CA TRP A 84 6.38 1.64 5.06
C TRP A 84 6.64 3.16 5.06
N GLU A 85 7.49 3.66 5.94
CA GLU A 85 7.91 5.06 5.90
C GLU A 85 8.63 5.42 4.61
N ILE A 86 9.47 4.51 4.10
CA ILE A 86 10.14 4.69 2.81
C ILE A 86 9.10 4.71 1.69
N LEU A 87 8.09 3.82 1.74
CA LEU A 87 7.03 3.79 0.74
C LEU A 87 6.29 5.12 0.65
N LEU A 88 6.00 5.74 1.79
CA LEU A 88 5.29 7.03 1.83
C LEU A 88 6.06 8.15 1.13
N GLN A 89 7.35 8.00 0.91
CA GLN A 89 8.17 8.99 0.24
C GLN A 89 8.31 8.79 -1.26
N ILE A 90 7.77 7.68 -1.80
CA ILE A 90 7.79 7.44 -3.25
C ILE A 90 6.81 8.41 -3.90
N PRO A 91 7.25 9.30 -4.79
CA PRO A 91 6.36 10.29 -5.39
C PRO A 91 5.25 9.65 -6.23
N TYR A 92 4.12 10.34 -6.29
CA TYR A 92 2.99 9.98 -7.15
C TYR A 92 3.46 9.85 -8.61
N GLY A 93 3.04 8.77 -9.25
CA GLY A 93 3.42 8.50 -10.64
C GLY A 93 4.82 7.96 -10.83
N GLN A 94 5.57 7.71 -9.75
CA GLN A 94 6.92 7.17 -9.81
C GLN A 94 6.99 5.80 -9.15
N THR A 95 8.06 5.07 -9.44
CA THR A 95 8.27 3.74 -8.91
C THR A 95 9.69 3.60 -8.38
N THR A 96 9.86 2.61 -7.51
CA THR A 96 11.18 2.17 -7.06
C THR A 96 11.22 0.64 -7.06
N THR A 97 12.35 0.07 -6.70
CA THR A 97 12.53 -1.38 -6.66
C THR A 97 12.73 -1.86 -5.24
N TYR A 98 12.49 -3.15 -5.02
CA TYR A 98 12.75 -3.77 -3.70
C TYR A 98 14.22 -3.65 -3.32
N GLY A 99 15.13 -3.79 -4.29
CA GLY A 99 16.56 -3.63 -4.05
C GLY A 99 16.95 -2.22 -3.65
N GLU A 100 16.33 -1.20 -4.25
CA GLU A 100 16.59 0.20 -3.90
C GLU A 100 16.12 0.51 -2.47
N ILE A 101 14.94 0.03 -2.10
CA ILE A 101 14.45 0.17 -0.72
C ILE A 101 15.41 -0.51 0.25
N ALA A 102 15.87 -1.72 -0.09
CA ALA A 102 16.82 -2.44 0.75
C ALA A 102 18.13 -1.65 0.95
N ARG A 103 18.63 -1.01 -0.10
CA ARG A 103 19.83 -0.16 0.00
C ARG A 103 19.59 1.05 0.89
N GLN A 104 18.47 1.74 0.72
CA GLN A 104 18.13 2.90 1.54
C GLN A 104 18.00 2.51 3.00
N LEU A 105 17.37 1.38 3.29
CA LEU A 105 17.17 0.93 4.65
C LEU A 105 18.48 0.50 5.30
N ALA A 106 19.34 -0.22 4.57
CA ALA A 106 20.67 -0.61 5.04
C ALA A 106 21.51 0.62 5.41
N LYS A 107 21.52 1.61 4.53
CA LYS A 107 22.25 2.87 4.77
C LYS A 107 21.73 3.59 6.02
N LYS A 108 20.41 3.68 6.15
CA LYS A 108 19.77 4.36 7.27
C LYS A 108 20.06 3.66 8.61
N GLN A 109 20.18 2.33 8.59
CA GLN A 109 20.43 1.52 9.78
C GLN A 109 21.92 1.22 10.01
N GLY A 110 22.82 1.75 9.17
CA GLY A 110 24.25 1.51 9.28
C GLY A 110 24.67 0.07 8.97
N LEU A 111 23.91 -0.63 8.13
CA LEU A 111 24.21 -2.02 7.76
C LEU A 111 24.91 -2.08 6.41
N ALA A 112 25.76 -3.11 6.22
CA ALA A 112 26.46 -3.32 4.95
C ALA A 112 25.48 -3.70 3.82
N ARG A 113 24.45 -4.46 4.15
CA ARG A 113 23.43 -4.88 3.19
C ARG A 113 22.12 -5.22 3.89
N MET A 114 21.04 -5.24 3.12
CA MET A 114 19.72 -5.63 3.56
C MET A 114 19.10 -6.54 2.50
N SER A 115 18.38 -7.57 2.95
CA SER A 115 17.71 -8.51 2.05
C SER A 115 16.55 -7.84 1.31
N ALA A 116 16.58 -7.86 -0.02
CA ALA A 116 15.46 -7.43 -0.84
C ALA A 116 14.22 -8.32 -0.62
N GLN A 117 14.43 -9.60 -0.31
CA GLN A 117 13.34 -10.53 0.00
C GLN A 117 12.64 -10.13 1.31
N ALA A 118 13.39 -9.75 2.34
CA ALA A 118 12.82 -9.28 3.60
C ALA A 118 12.01 -8.00 3.40
N VAL A 119 12.52 -7.08 2.58
CA VAL A 119 11.81 -5.86 2.19
C VAL A 119 10.52 -6.23 1.46
N GLY A 120 10.59 -7.18 0.52
CA GLY A 120 9.41 -7.66 -0.21
C GLY A 120 8.33 -8.19 0.72
N GLY A 121 8.71 -8.93 1.76
CA GLY A 121 7.79 -9.39 2.77
C GLY A 121 7.09 -8.25 3.51
N ALA A 122 7.86 -7.23 3.91
CA ALA A 122 7.31 -6.05 4.59
C ALA A 122 6.38 -5.25 3.67
N VAL A 123 6.74 -5.08 2.40
CA VAL A 123 5.90 -4.40 1.40
C VAL A 123 4.59 -5.15 1.21
N GLY A 124 4.66 -6.49 1.11
CA GLY A 124 3.48 -7.35 0.90
C GLY A 124 2.53 -7.40 2.09
N HIS A 125 3.01 -7.09 3.29
CA HIS A 125 2.18 -7.07 4.50
C HIS A 125 1.67 -5.68 4.87
N ASN A 126 1.78 -4.71 3.96
CA ASN A 126 1.18 -3.39 4.14
C ASN A 126 -0.34 -3.52 4.30
N GLU A 127 -0.85 -3.07 5.44
CA GLU A 127 -2.28 -3.12 5.75
C GLU A 127 -3.05 -1.90 5.23
N ILE A 128 -2.35 -0.88 4.73
CA ILE A 128 -2.98 0.35 4.24
C ILE A 128 -2.61 0.54 2.78
N SER A 129 -3.25 -0.26 1.91
CA SER A 129 -3.00 -0.19 0.46
C SER A 129 -3.33 1.18 -0.10
N ILE A 130 -2.76 1.53 -1.22
CA ILE A 130 -2.94 2.79 -1.97
C ILE A 130 -2.33 3.99 -1.25
N ILE A 131 -2.76 4.31 -0.03
CA ILE A 131 -2.25 5.48 0.72
C ILE A 131 -0.80 5.27 1.11
N ILE A 132 -0.46 4.08 1.65
CA ILE A 132 0.94 3.66 1.75
C ILE A 132 1.23 2.91 0.44
N PRO A 133 1.96 3.54 -0.50
CA PRO A 133 1.90 3.14 -1.90
C PRO A 133 2.79 1.94 -2.26
N CYS A 134 2.48 0.78 -1.72
CA CYS A 134 3.22 -0.44 -2.04
C CYS A 134 3.11 -0.84 -3.52
N HIS A 135 2.10 -0.35 -4.23
CA HIS A 135 1.97 -0.56 -5.68
C HIS A 135 3.08 0.14 -6.49
N ARG A 136 3.80 1.09 -5.90
CA ARG A 136 4.91 1.81 -6.55
C ARG A 136 6.24 1.06 -6.44
N VAL A 137 6.26 -0.14 -5.87
CA VAL A 137 7.46 -0.96 -5.80
C VAL A 137 7.37 -2.06 -6.85
N VAL A 138 8.37 -2.14 -7.72
CA VAL A 138 8.40 -3.09 -8.83
C VAL A 138 9.68 -3.91 -8.80
N GLY A 139 9.71 -5.01 -9.56
CA GLY A 139 10.93 -5.81 -9.74
C GLY A 139 11.98 -5.02 -10.51
N THR A 140 13.24 -5.35 -10.31
CA THR A 140 14.38 -4.69 -10.96
C THR A 140 14.28 -4.71 -12.48
N ASN A 141 13.69 -5.76 -13.05
CA ASN A 141 13.50 -5.93 -14.48
C ASN A 141 12.20 -5.30 -15.02
N GLY A 142 11.43 -4.61 -14.18
CA GLY A 142 10.14 -4.03 -14.56
C GLY A 142 8.93 -4.93 -14.33
N SER A 143 9.11 -6.07 -13.66
CA SER A 143 7.99 -6.96 -13.32
C SER A 143 7.06 -6.32 -12.30
N LEU A 144 5.74 -6.35 -12.57
CA LEU A 144 4.71 -5.88 -11.64
C LEU A 144 4.37 -6.94 -10.60
N THR A 145 5.40 -7.52 -10.00
CA THR A 145 5.27 -8.61 -9.03
C THR A 145 4.90 -8.10 -7.63
N GLY A 146 4.24 -8.95 -6.86
CA GLY A 146 4.17 -8.77 -5.40
C GLY A 146 3.17 -7.78 -4.86
N TYR A 147 1.97 -7.68 -5.42
CA TYR A 147 0.91 -6.83 -4.87
C TYR A 147 -0.21 -7.67 -4.25
N ALA A 148 -0.54 -7.40 -2.97
CA ALA A 148 -1.59 -8.13 -2.26
C ALA A 148 -2.96 -8.01 -2.93
N GLY A 149 -3.27 -6.86 -3.50
CA GLY A 149 -4.51 -6.63 -4.25
C GLY A 149 -4.54 -7.29 -5.63
N GLY A 150 -3.43 -7.90 -6.06
CA GLY A 150 -3.29 -8.52 -7.37
C GLY A 150 -2.53 -7.65 -8.35
N ILE A 151 -1.74 -8.29 -9.21
CA ILE A 151 -0.85 -7.59 -10.14
C ILE A 151 -1.61 -6.73 -11.16
N HIS A 152 -2.84 -7.11 -11.51
CA HIS A 152 -3.66 -6.31 -12.42
C HIS A 152 -4.06 -4.96 -11.79
N LYS A 153 -4.47 -4.98 -10.52
CA LYS A 153 -4.77 -3.74 -9.79
C LYS A 153 -3.54 -2.88 -9.62
N LYS A 154 -2.39 -3.50 -9.37
CA LYS A 154 -1.11 -2.77 -9.31
C LYS A 154 -0.86 -1.99 -10.60
N GLY A 155 -1.00 -2.63 -11.75
CA GLY A 155 -0.86 -1.98 -13.04
C GLY A 155 -1.89 -0.87 -13.23
N GLN A 156 -3.14 -1.11 -12.86
CA GLN A 156 -4.21 -0.11 -12.98
C GLN A 156 -3.96 1.12 -12.11
N LEU A 157 -3.44 0.95 -10.91
CA LEU A 157 -3.08 2.07 -10.03
C LEU A 157 -1.94 2.89 -10.62
N LEU A 158 -0.91 2.23 -11.15
CA LEU A 158 0.20 2.93 -11.80
C LEU A 158 -0.26 3.69 -13.04
N GLU A 159 -1.15 3.10 -13.85
CA GLU A 159 -1.73 3.79 -15.01
C GLU A 159 -2.56 5.00 -14.58
N LEU A 160 -3.35 4.87 -13.53
CA LEU A 160 -4.14 5.97 -12.98
C LEU A 160 -3.24 7.13 -12.57
N GLU A 161 -2.07 6.82 -12.00
CA GLU A 161 -1.07 7.81 -11.60
C GLU A 161 -0.24 8.34 -12.76
N ARG A 162 -0.48 7.86 -13.98
CA ARG A 162 0.26 8.21 -15.20
C ARG A 162 1.75 7.89 -15.12
N ALA A 163 2.11 6.79 -14.43
CA ALA A 163 3.46 6.27 -14.44
C ALA A 163 3.83 5.83 -15.86
N ASP A 164 5.12 5.85 -16.16
CA ASP A 164 5.62 5.37 -17.46
C ASP A 164 5.56 3.84 -17.48
N MET A 165 4.55 3.29 -18.13
CA MET A 165 4.28 1.85 -18.16
C MET A 165 5.12 1.08 -19.20
N ARG A 166 5.93 1.76 -20.02
CA ARG A 166 6.67 1.12 -21.14
C ARG A 166 7.66 0.05 -20.68
N ARG A 167 8.17 0.17 -19.46
CA ARG A 167 9.16 -0.78 -18.91
C ARG A 167 8.55 -1.87 -18.04
N PHE A 168 7.24 -1.86 -17.83
CA PHE A 168 6.59 -2.77 -16.92
C PHE A 168 5.87 -3.89 -17.67
N PHE A 169 5.79 -5.06 -17.02
CA PHE A 169 5.06 -6.20 -17.56
C PHE A 169 4.46 -7.02 -16.43
N LEU A 170 3.39 -7.73 -16.75
CA LEU A 170 2.75 -8.65 -15.82
C LEU A 170 3.53 -9.97 -15.83
N PRO A 171 3.95 -10.49 -14.65
CA PRO A 171 4.62 -11.78 -14.61
C PRO A 171 3.64 -12.91 -14.96
N GLU A 172 4.12 -13.88 -15.74
CA GLU A 172 3.30 -15.03 -16.15
C GLU A 172 3.33 -16.16 -15.13
N LYS A 173 4.40 -16.26 -14.35
CA LYS A 173 4.64 -17.33 -13.40
C LYS A 173 5.25 -16.80 -12.12
N GLY A 174 5.10 -17.58 -11.04
CA GLY A 174 5.75 -17.29 -9.78
C GLY A 174 4.80 -17.12 -8.63
N THR A 175 5.36 -17.09 -7.43
CA THR A 175 4.59 -16.90 -6.19
C THR A 175 4.08 -15.48 -6.01
N ALA A 176 4.52 -14.58 -6.87
CA ALA A 176 4.20 -13.14 -6.80
C ALA A 176 2.93 -12.78 -7.61
N LEU A 177 2.33 -13.77 -8.25
CA LEU A 177 1.08 -13.58 -8.99
C LEU A 177 -0.13 -13.49 -8.06
#